data_cd65535a40bcaf626073f55966b37430
#
_entry.id   cd65535a40bcaf626073f55966b37430
#
_cell.length_a   1.000
_cell.length_b   1.000
_cell.length_c   1.000
_cell.angle_alpha   90.00
_cell.angle_beta   90.00
_cell.angle_gamma   90.00
#
_symmetry.space_group_name_H-M   'P 1'
#
loop_
_entity.id
_entity.type
_entity.pdbx_description
1 polymer ?
#
loop_
_entity_poly.entity_id
_entity_poly.type
_entity_poly.pdbx_seq_one_letter_code
_entity_poly.pdbx_strand_id
1 'polypeptide(L)'
;MNAHVRYRKKACAYLLGLALGASAALTHAEEKPPVRIGWVNWSDTEITVKLASTALQEHLKQPVKLVMADIGIQFQALANGNIDLIPMVWLPSTHKAFYDKYKDRLEDLGVLYEGRIGMAVPTSVPVAEVASVEDLNKPGIREKFDGKILTSEVGNGQYTLTVKAIEDYKLTGYKLVGSSESGMLNEMDRNLKRDKWSLVNAWSPHWMFSKWSLRYLEDPKQIFGGAEQIHAMARKGFSQEHPEVAYFFAHFSLPQADLEALMMQARESTADKAVAAYYAANKARFEGMFNPELVSRTR
;
A
#
# COMPACT_ATOMS: atom_id res chain seq x y z
N MET A 1 -84.54 -45.85 -33.02
CA MET A 1 -84.39 -46.86 -31.95
C MET A 1 -83.59 -46.31 -30.83
N ASN A 2 -84.28 -45.94 -29.84
CA ASN A 2 -84.08 -45.91 -28.40
C ASN A 2 -82.69 -46.01 -27.83
N ALA A 3 -82.26 -45.03 -27.00
CA ALA A 3 -82.24 -45.27 -25.57
C ALA A 3 -81.80 -44.02 -24.80
N HIS A 4 -82.57 -43.75 -23.79
CA HIS A 4 -82.34 -42.74 -22.75
C HIS A 4 -81.12 -43.03 -21.92
N VAL A 5 -80.33 -42.00 -21.54
CA VAL A 5 -79.49 -42.07 -20.34
C VAL A 5 -79.67 -40.79 -19.51
N ARG A 6 -80.04 -41.04 -18.28
CA ARG A 6 -80.43 -40.07 -17.23
C ARG A 6 -79.23 -39.26 -16.69
N TYR A 7 -79.50 -37.95 -16.54
CA TYR A 7 -78.67 -37.08 -15.72
C TYR A 7 -78.80 -37.42 -14.24
N ARG A 8 -77.63 -37.66 -13.60
CA ARG A 8 -77.49 -37.56 -12.15
C ARG A 8 -76.63 -36.36 -11.81
N LYS A 9 -77.24 -35.34 -11.23
CA LYS A 9 -76.62 -34.23 -10.57
C LYS A 9 -75.88 -34.75 -9.29
N LYS A 10 -74.60 -34.50 -9.19
CA LYS A 10 -73.92 -34.51 -7.91
C LYS A 10 -73.26 -33.16 -7.73
N ALA A 11 -73.71 -32.42 -6.71
CA ALA A 11 -73.11 -31.25 -6.19
C ALA A 11 -71.75 -31.63 -5.54
N CYS A 12 -70.72 -30.98 -5.99
CA CYS A 12 -69.45 -30.97 -5.27
C CYS A 12 -69.18 -29.58 -4.75
N ALA A 13 -69.06 -29.50 -3.45
CA ALA A 13 -68.74 -28.31 -2.67
C ALA A 13 -67.41 -27.74 -3.07
N TYR A 14 -67.38 -26.41 -3.34
CA TYR A 14 -66.15 -25.66 -3.49
C TYR A 14 -65.58 -25.39 -2.10
N LEU A 15 -64.51 -26.10 -1.73
CA LEU A 15 -63.60 -25.72 -0.67
C LEU A 15 -62.61 -24.70 -1.23
N LEU A 16 -62.86 -23.43 -0.94
CA LEU A 16 -61.89 -22.36 -1.14
C LEU A 16 -60.77 -22.54 -0.11
N GLY A 17 -59.66 -23.18 -0.51
CA GLY A 17 -58.43 -23.17 0.21
C GLY A 17 -57.71 -21.83 -0.03
N LEU A 18 -57.74 -20.90 0.95
CA LEU A 18 -56.83 -19.73 0.99
C LEU A 18 -55.43 -20.26 1.24
N ALA A 19 -54.67 -20.43 0.15
CA ALA A 19 -53.21 -20.56 0.27
C ALA A 19 -52.65 -19.15 0.52
N LEU A 20 -52.38 -18.80 1.79
CA LEU A 20 -51.52 -17.69 2.15
C LEU A 20 -50.10 -18.04 1.64
N GLY A 21 -49.82 -17.55 0.46
CA GLY A 21 -48.44 -17.50 -0.03
C GLY A 21 -47.62 -16.51 0.81
N ALA A 22 -46.96 -17.00 1.83
CA ALA A 22 -45.90 -16.27 2.48
C ALA A 22 -44.76 -16.12 1.45
N SER A 23 -44.83 -15.04 0.67
CA SER A 23 -43.66 -14.58 -0.09
C SER A 23 -42.63 -14.15 0.92
N ALA A 24 -41.72 -15.08 1.28
CA ALA A 24 -40.47 -14.72 1.92
C ALA A 24 -39.74 -13.82 0.92
N ALA A 25 -39.88 -12.52 1.09
CA ALA A 25 -38.97 -11.56 0.48
C ALA A 25 -37.59 -11.92 0.98
N LEU A 26 -36.83 -12.65 0.18
CA LEU A 26 -35.38 -12.77 0.33
C LEU A 26 -34.89 -11.33 0.14
N THR A 27 -34.72 -10.62 1.27
CA THR A 27 -33.94 -9.41 1.30
C THR A 27 -32.53 -9.82 0.88
N HIS A 28 -32.23 -9.74 -0.41
CA HIS A 28 -30.86 -9.66 -0.84
C HIS A 28 -30.30 -8.41 -0.15
N ALA A 29 -29.52 -8.61 0.89
CA ALA A 29 -28.68 -7.55 1.40
C ALA A 29 -27.85 -7.10 0.18
N GLU A 30 -28.08 -5.87 -0.27
CA GLU A 30 -27.36 -5.29 -1.39
C GLU A 30 -25.86 -5.36 -1.03
N GLU A 31 -25.12 -6.17 -1.77
CA GLU A 31 -23.68 -6.34 -1.51
C GLU A 31 -23.01 -4.97 -1.68
N LYS A 32 -22.38 -4.48 -0.62
CA LYS A 32 -21.65 -3.21 -0.67
C LYS A 32 -20.66 -3.23 -1.83
N PRO A 33 -20.60 -2.18 -2.65
CA PRO A 33 -19.58 -2.11 -3.68
C PRO A 33 -18.19 -2.14 -3.03
N PRO A 34 -17.20 -2.80 -3.66
CA PRO A 34 -15.86 -2.89 -3.10
C PRO A 34 -15.17 -1.53 -3.09
N VAL A 35 -14.54 -1.18 -1.97
CA VAL A 35 -13.58 -0.08 -1.91
C VAL A 35 -12.32 -0.48 -2.67
N ARG A 36 -11.94 0.32 -3.68
CA ARG A 36 -10.79 0.08 -4.54
C ARG A 36 -9.56 0.75 -3.95
N ILE A 37 -8.64 -0.04 -3.42
CA ILE A 37 -7.41 0.44 -2.81
C ILE A 37 -6.27 0.26 -3.80
N GLY A 38 -5.68 1.37 -4.25
CA GLY A 38 -4.50 1.35 -5.08
C GLY A 38 -3.23 1.09 -4.28
N TRP A 39 -2.27 0.36 -4.85
CA TRP A 39 -1.00 0.07 -4.23
C TRP A 39 0.11 -0.18 -5.26
N VAL A 40 1.36 -0.02 -4.83
CA VAL A 40 2.55 -0.37 -5.58
C VAL A 40 3.19 -1.59 -4.93
N ASN A 41 3.84 -2.44 -5.72
CA ASN A 41 4.46 -3.69 -5.23
C ASN A 41 5.76 -3.41 -4.44
N TRP A 42 5.62 -2.65 -3.34
CA TRP A 42 6.66 -2.41 -2.34
C TRP A 42 6.32 -3.16 -1.07
N SER A 43 7.34 -3.64 -0.36
CA SER A 43 7.17 -4.50 0.81
C SER A 43 6.34 -3.85 1.92
N ASP A 44 6.57 -2.58 2.23
CA ASP A 44 5.82 -1.82 3.24
C ASP A 44 4.36 -1.60 2.81
N THR A 45 4.15 -1.29 1.54
CA THR A 45 2.82 -1.05 0.99
C THR A 45 1.99 -2.34 0.95
N GLU A 46 2.57 -3.47 0.56
CA GLU A 46 1.88 -4.76 0.54
C GLU A 46 1.34 -5.11 1.92
N ILE A 47 2.15 -4.99 2.97
CA ILE A 47 1.73 -5.23 4.35
C ILE A 47 0.60 -4.26 4.75
N THR A 48 0.77 -2.98 4.48
CA THR A 48 -0.17 -1.93 4.85
C THR A 48 -1.55 -2.16 4.23
N VAL A 49 -1.61 -2.41 2.90
CA VAL A 49 -2.92 -2.61 2.22
C VAL A 49 -3.60 -3.92 2.61
N LYS A 50 -2.84 -4.99 2.88
CA LYS A 50 -3.39 -6.26 3.32
C LYS A 50 -3.92 -6.19 4.75
N LEU A 51 -3.23 -5.52 5.68
CA LEU A 51 -3.73 -5.27 7.04
C LEU A 51 -5.01 -4.42 7.01
N ALA A 52 -5.00 -3.31 6.27
CA ALA A 52 -6.18 -2.47 6.13
C ALA A 52 -7.36 -3.24 5.51
N SER A 53 -7.12 -4.00 4.46
CA SER A 53 -8.14 -4.83 3.80
C SER A 53 -8.74 -5.85 4.78
N THR A 54 -7.90 -6.55 5.56
CA THR A 54 -8.35 -7.50 6.57
C THR A 54 -9.20 -6.82 7.64
N ALA A 55 -8.77 -5.68 8.16
CA ALA A 55 -9.51 -4.94 9.18
C ALA A 55 -10.88 -4.46 8.66
N LEU A 56 -10.93 -3.89 7.46
CA LEU A 56 -12.18 -3.42 6.83
C LEU A 56 -13.17 -4.57 6.59
N GLN A 57 -12.69 -5.71 6.12
CA GLN A 57 -13.53 -6.89 5.89
C GLN A 57 -14.06 -7.47 7.21
N GLU A 58 -13.22 -7.56 8.24
CA GLU A 58 -13.61 -8.15 9.53
C GLU A 58 -14.62 -7.27 10.29
N HIS A 59 -14.36 -5.95 10.38
CA HIS A 59 -15.16 -5.05 11.22
C HIS A 59 -16.36 -4.43 10.50
N LEU A 60 -16.21 -4.06 9.21
CA LEU A 60 -17.25 -3.37 8.44
C LEU A 60 -17.96 -4.28 7.44
N LYS A 61 -17.51 -5.52 7.25
CA LYS A 61 -17.94 -6.39 6.15
C LYS A 61 -17.83 -5.66 4.80
N GLN A 62 -16.85 -4.76 4.70
CA GLN A 62 -16.61 -3.96 3.51
C GLN A 62 -15.73 -4.75 2.54
N PRO A 63 -16.25 -5.11 1.34
CA PRO A 63 -15.39 -5.71 0.31
C PRO A 63 -14.29 -4.75 -0.11
N VAL A 64 -13.09 -5.27 -0.32
CA VAL A 64 -11.94 -4.49 -0.78
C VAL A 64 -11.40 -5.10 -2.06
N LYS A 65 -11.11 -4.25 -3.04
CA LYS A 65 -10.42 -4.61 -4.28
C LYS A 65 -9.07 -3.92 -4.33
N LEU A 66 -7.99 -4.68 -4.23
CA LEU A 66 -6.62 -4.17 -4.38
C LEU A 66 -6.29 -3.99 -5.86
N VAL A 67 -5.78 -2.82 -6.24
CA VAL A 67 -5.45 -2.43 -7.61
C VAL A 67 -3.96 -2.05 -7.67
N MET A 68 -3.15 -2.94 -8.24
CA MET A 68 -1.71 -2.73 -8.34
C MET A 68 -1.35 -1.95 -9.62
N ALA A 69 -0.57 -0.88 -9.47
CA ALA A 69 0.02 -0.13 -10.59
C ALA A 69 1.16 0.77 -10.07
N ASP A 70 1.96 1.35 -10.97
CA ASP A 70 3.00 2.31 -10.61
C ASP A 70 2.41 3.57 -9.98
N ILE A 71 3.19 4.24 -9.13
CA ILE A 71 2.73 5.37 -8.30
C ILE A 71 2.13 6.52 -9.12
N GLY A 72 2.71 6.87 -10.27
CA GLY A 72 2.16 7.91 -11.14
C GLY A 72 0.80 7.56 -11.70
N ILE A 73 0.58 6.28 -12.04
CA ILE A 73 -0.71 5.75 -12.50
C ILE A 73 -1.71 5.74 -11.34
N GLN A 74 -1.28 5.38 -10.12
CA GLN A 74 -2.12 5.40 -8.93
C GLN A 74 -2.65 6.81 -8.64
N PHE A 75 -1.80 7.84 -8.65
CA PHE A 75 -2.25 9.23 -8.47
C PHE A 75 -3.25 9.68 -9.54
N GLN A 76 -3.00 9.32 -10.80
CA GLN A 76 -3.93 9.65 -11.89
C GLN A 76 -5.27 8.91 -11.72
N ALA A 77 -5.24 7.63 -11.41
CA ALA A 77 -6.43 6.81 -11.19
C ALA A 77 -7.27 7.33 -10.01
N LEU A 78 -6.60 7.71 -8.90
CA LEU A 78 -7.22 8.30 -7.73
C LEU A 78 -7.93 9.62 -8.08
N ALA A 79 -7.22 10.53 -8.73
CA ALA A 79 -7.75 11.83 -9.12
C ALA A 79 -8.91 11.74 -10.13
N ASN A 80 -8.98 10.66 -10.90
CA ASN A 80 -10.07 10.40 -11.86
C ASN A 80 -11.22 9.53 -11.27
N GLY A 81 -11.12 9.10 -9.99
CA GLY A 81 -12.11 8.25 -9.34
C GLY A 81 -12.13 6.80 -9.83
N ASN A 82 -11.07 6.33 -10.50
CA ASN A 82 -10.92 4.94 -10.94
C ASN A 82 -10.53 4.00 -9.79
N ILE A 83 -9.90 4.54 -8.76
CA ILE A 83 -9.66 3.93 -7.44
C ILE A 83 -10.15 4.89 -6.36
N ASP A 84 -10.34 4.41 -5.15
CA ASP A 84 -10.95 5.19 -4.08
C ASP A 84 -9.92 5.77 -3.12
N LEU A 85 -8.84 5.04 -2.82
CA LEU A 85 -7.76 5.52 -1.97
C LEU A 85 -6.42 4.82 -2.26
N ILE A 86 -5.33 5.45 -1.81
CA ILE A 86 -3.94 4.94 -1.83
C ILE A 86 -3.29 5.21 -0.47
N PRO A 87 -2.90 4.19 0.32
CA PRO A 87 -2.34 4.35 1.65
C PRO A 87 -0.79 4.31 1.65
N MET A 88 -0.16 5.13 0.79
CA MET A 88 1.29 5.06 0.55
C MET A 88 1.89 6.36 0.01
N VAL A 89 1.29 7.50 0.37
CA VAL A 89 1.76 8.79 -0.14
C VAL A 89 2.80 9.39 0.79
N TRP A 90 4.03 9.43 0.33
CA TRP A 90 5.19 9.94 1.06
C TRP A 90 5.34 11.44 0.87
N LEU A 91 5.16 12.22 1.95
CA LEU A 91 5.26 13.67 1.96
C LEU A 91 6.20 14.13 3.10
N PRO A 92 6.88 15.28 2.96
CA PRO A 92 6.65 16.32 1.93
C PRO A 92 7.49 16.18 0.65
N SER A 93 8.41 15.22 0.54
CA SER A 93 9.45 15.27 -0.51
C SER A 93 9.21 14.26 -1.64
N THR A 94 9.10 12.97 -1.32
CA THR A 94 9.15 11.88 -2.30
C THR A 94 8.02 11.95 -3.33
N HIS A 95 6.78 12.13 -2.91
CA HIS A 95 5.63 12.19 -3.80
C HIS A 95 5.09 13.61 -4.03
N LYS A 96 5.87 14.62 -3.63
CA LYS A 96 5.45 16.03 -3.74
C LYS A 96 4.98 16.42 -5.14
N ALA A 97 5.71 16.03 -6.18
CA ALA A 97 5.37 16.39 -7.55
C ALA A 97 4.02 15.80 -8.01
N PHE A 98 3.73 14.56 -7.61
CA PHE A 98 2.44 13.94 -7.88
C PHE A 98 1.33 14.58 -7.05
N TYR A 99 1.58 14.81 -5.76
CA TYR A 99 0.61 15.43 -4.85
C TYR A 99 0.24 16.83 -5.33
N ASP A 100 1.21 17.71 -5.61
CA ASP A 100 0.96 19.08 -6.09
C ASP A 100 0.12 19.13 -7.37
N LYS A 101 0.31 18.14 -8.25
CA LYS A 101 -0.45 18.05 -9.51
C LYS A 101 -1.93 17.70 -9.29
N TYR A 102 -2.26 16.95 -8.24
CA TYR A 102 -3.58 16.36 -8.09
C TYR A 102 -4.31 16.77 -6.80
N LYS A 103 -3.66 17.49 -5.86
CA LYS A 103 -4.14 17.78 -4.50
C LYS A 103 -5.58 18.32 -4.42
N ASP A 104 -6.00 19.15 -5.39
CA ASP A 104 -7.35 19.72 -5.39
C ASP A 104 -8.47 18.68 -5.61
N ARG A 105 -8.09 17.48 -6.03
CA ARG A 105 -8.97 16.33 -6.28
C ARG A 105 -8.80 15.21 -5.28
N LEU A 106 -8.00 15.43 -4.24
CA LEU A 106 -7.68 14.46 -3.21
C LEU A 106 -8.20 14.90 -1.84
N GLU A 107 -8.35 13.93 -0.94
CA GLU A 107 -8.59 14.10 0.49
C GLU A 107 -7.49 13.39 1.24
N ASP A 108 -6.87 14.06 2.21
CA ASP A 108 -5.93 13.45 3.13
C ASP A 108 -6.70 12.80 4.28
N LEU A 109 -6.59 11.50 4.42
CA LEU A 109 -7.25 10.73 5.47
C LEU A 109 -6.42 10.61 6.75
N GLY A 110 -5.12 10.93 6.69
CA GLY A 110 -4.23 10.89 7.84
C GLY A 110 -2.91 10.16 7.59
N VAL A 111 -2.04 10.21 8.60
CA VAL A 111 -0.70 9.63 8.60
C VAL A 111 -0.74 8.21 9.15
N LEU A 112 -0.17 7.26 8.42
CA LEU A 112 -0.13 5.84 8.78
C LEU A 112 1.14 5.47 9.56
N TYR A 113 2.27 6.01 9.14
CA TYR A 113 3.59 5.84 9.76
C TYR A 113 4.55 6.92 9.24
N GLU A 114 5.72 6.99 9.88
CA GLU A 114 6.80 7.87 9.45
C GLU A 114 7.85 7.07 8.67
N GLY A 115 8.59 7.75 7.81
CA GLY A 115 9.63 7.13 7.02
C GLY A 115 10.75 8.08 6.64
N ARG A 116 11.75 7.54 5.98
CA ARG A 116 12.89 8.27 5.41
C ARG A 116 13.34 7.58 4.14
N ILE A 117 13.75 8.38 3.17
CA ILE A 117 14.43 7.89 1.96
C ILE A 117 15.85 8.44 1.88
N GLY A 118 16.71 7.81 1.10
CA GLY A 118 18.06 8.29 0.82
C GLY A 118 18.93 7.27 0.10
N MET A 119 20.13 7.69 -0.26
CA MET A 119 21.16 6.76 -0.71
C MET A 119 21.76 6.03 0.49
N ALA A 120 21.95 4.73 0.39
CA ALA A 120 22.53 3.91 1.44
C ALA A 120 23.63 3.00 0.91
N VAL A 121 24.53 2.64 1.79
CA VAL A 121 25.60 1.68 1.54
C VAL A 121 25.67 0.67 2.67
N PRO A 122 26.21 -0.54 2.45
CA PRO A 122 26.54 -1.48 3.52
C PRO A 122 27.49 -0.86 4.55
N THR A 123 27.33 -1.20 5.82
CA THR A 123 28.23 -0.71 6.89
C THR A 123 29.67 -1.18 6.72
N SER A 124 29.93 -2.20 5.88
CA SER A 124 31.29 -2.60 5.47
C SER A 124 32.00 -1.57 4.59
N VAL A 125 31.27 -0.63 3.97
CA VAL A 125 31.89 0.52 3.29
C VAL A 125 32.41 1.49 4.32
N PRO A 126 33.76 1.75 4.35
CA PRO A 126 34.37 2.58 5.40
C PRO A 126 33.79 4.00 5.41
N VAL A 127 33.37 4.49 6.57
CA VAL A 127 32.88 5.86 6.74
C VAL A 127 33.93 6.89 6.35
N ALA A 128 35.20 6.62 6.63
CA ALA A 128 36.30 7.50 6.24
C ALA A 128 36.44 7.70 4.72
N GLU A 129 35.97 6.71 3.93
CA GLU A 129 35.96 6.81 2.46
C GLU A 129 34.68 7.46 1.95
N VAL A 130 33.51 7.04 2.45
CA VAL A 130 32.22 7.49 1.98
C VAL A 130 31.29 7.71 3.18
N ALA A 131 31.22 8.93 3.69
CA ALA A 131 30.28 9.33 4.74
C ALA A 131 29.00 9.94 4.13
N SER A 132 29.19 10.75 3.08
CA SER A 132 28.11 11.55 2.46
C SER A 132 27.97 11.29 0.96
N VAL A 133 26.88 11.80 0.37
CA VAL A 133 26.68 11.78 -1.08
C VAL A 133 27.78 12.54 -1.82
N GLU A 134 28.36 13.59 -1.23
CA GLU A 134 29.47 14.34 -1.81
C GLU A 134 30.73 13.49 -1.99
N ASP A 135 30.96 12.55 -1.08
CA ASP A 135 32.13 11.66 -1.09
C ASP A 135 32.14 10.70 -2.28
N LEU A 136 31.00 10.50 -2.94
CA LEU A 136 30.89 9.72 -4.16
C LEU A 136 31.73 10.31 -5.31
N ASN A 137 32.13 11.59 -5.22
CA ASN A 137 33.01 12.26 -6.18
C ASN A 137 34.50 12.06 -5.88
N LYS A 138 34.89 11.47 -4.76
CA LYS A 138 36.29 11.23 -4.43
C LYS A 138 36.94 10.28 -5.47
N PRO A 139 38.20 10.50 -5.84
CA PRO A 139 38.91 9.64 -6.79
C PRO A 139 38.85 8.15 -6.40
N GLY A 140 38.48 7.29 -7.38
CA GLY A 140 38.43 5.84 -7.19
C GLY A 140 37.18 5.31 -6.49
N ILE A 141 36.30 6.18 -5.94
CA ILE A 141 35.09 5.74 -5.23
C ILE A 141 34.04 5.23 -6.21
N ARG A 142 33.86 5.91 -7.34
CA ARG A 142 32.90 5.50 -8.38
C ARG A 142 33.17 4.07 -8.86
N GLU A 143 34.42 3.73 -9.10
CA GLU A 143 34.85 2.41 -9.57
C GLU A 143 34.53 1.31 -8.56
N LYS A 144 34.63 1.59 -7.24
CA LYS A 144 34.26 0.65 -6.18
C LYS A 144 32.75 0.28 -6.21
N PHE A 145 31.91 1.17 -6.72
CA PHE A 145 30.47 0.95 -6.93
C PHE A 145 30.11 0.51 -8.37
N ASP A 146 31.09 0.12 -9.19
CA ASP A 146 30.91 -0.14 -10.62
C ASP A 146 30.21 1.04 -11.37
N GLY A 147 30.29 2.26 -10.82
CA GLY A 147 29.58 3.45 -11.33
C GLY A 147 28.06 3.34 -11.30
N LYS A 148 27.46 2.53 -10.42
CA LYS A 148 26.03 2.27 -10.37
C LYS A 148 25.39 2.80 -9.10
N ILE A 149 24.18 3.34 -9.25
CA ILE A 149 23.24 3.60 -8.16
C ILE A 149 22.01 2.71 -8.43
N LEU A 150 21.75 1.75 -7.55
CA LEU A 150 20.61 0.85 -7.68
C LEU A 150 19.36 1.52 -7.13
N THR A 151 18.25 1.44 -7.85
CA THR A 151 16.97 2.03 -7.43
C THR A 151 15.79 1.14 -7.84
N SER A 152 14.66 1.37 -7.21
CA SER A 152 13.40 0.76 -7.62
C SER A 152 12.88 1.38 -8.94
N GLU A 153 11.61 1.35 -9.20
CA GLU A 153 10.99 1.65 -10.50
C GLU A 153 11.37 3.02 -11.06
N VAL A 154 11.64 3.06 -12.35
CA VAL A 154 11.90 4.29 -13.10
C VAL A 154 10.68 5.23 -13.02
N GLY A 155 10.92 6.48 -12.66
CA GLY A 155 9.87 7.50 -12.63
C GLY A 155 9.08 7.57 -11.31
N ASN A 156 9.41 6.75 -10.32
CA ASN A 156 8.90 6.97 -8.96
C ASN A 156 9.56 8.19 -8.30
N GLY A 157 9.05 8.61 -7.14
CA GLY A 157 9.55 9.81 -6.47
C GLY A 157 11.02 9.72 -6.09
N GLN A 158 11.46 8.58 -5.52
CA GLN A 158 12.84 8.37 -5.12
C GLN A 158 13.80 8.34 -6.32
N TYR A 159 13.39 7.71 -7.43
CA TYR A 159 14.14 7.78 -8.69
C TYR A 159 14.35 9.22 -9.15
N THR A 160 13.29 10.02 -9.15
CA THR A 160 13.32 11.43 -9.58
C THR A 160 14.24 12.27 -8.69
N LEU A 161 14.17 12.08 -7.36
CA LEU A 161 15.06 12.76 -6.43
C LEU A 161 16.52 12.32 -6.61
N THR A 162 16.76 11.05 -6.98
CA THR A 162 18.11 10.57 -7.25
C THR A 162 18.69 11.17 -8.54
N VAL A 163 17.88 11.34 -9.59
CA VAL A 163 18.30 12.08 -10.77
C VAL A 163 18.73 13.49 -10.38
N LYS A 164 17.93 14.19 -9.57
CA LYS A 164 18.28 15.50 -9.04
C LYS A 164 19.56 15.47 -8.22
N ALA A 165 19.75 14.46 -7.37
CA ALA A 165 20.97 14.31 -6.58
C ALA A 165 22.21 14.13 -7.49
N ILE A 166 22.12 13.32 -8.55
CA ILE A 166 23.20 13.15 -9.53
C ILE A 166 23.59 14.52 -10.14
N GLU A 167 22.62 15.35 -10.50
CA GLU A 167 22.86 16.68 -11.08
C GLU A 167 23.47 17.65 -10.06
N ASP A 168 22.82 17.79 -8.90
CA ASP A 168 23.18 18.79 -7.88
C ASP A 168 24.51 18.49 -7.22
N TYR A 169 24.82 17.21 -6.95
CA TYR A 169 26.11 16.77 -6.42
C TYR A 169 27.17 16.54 -7.50
N LYS A 170 26.81 16.69 -8.79
CA LYS A 170 27.72 16.51 -9.94
C LYS A 170 28.35 15.11 -9.95
N LEU A 171 27.57 14.08 -9.72
CA LEU A 171 28.02 12.69 -9.66
C LEU A 171 28.33 12.16 -11.07
N THR A 172 29.49 12.59 -11.60
CA THR A 172 29.88 12.29 -12.99
C THR A 172 30.15 10.80 -13.19
N GLY A 173 29.55 10.21 -14.23
CA GLY A 173 29.79 8.83 -14.63
C GLY A 173 29.02 7.78 -13.81
N TYR A 174 28.20 8.18 -12.85
CA TYR A 174 27.25 7.28 -12.21
C TYR A 174 26.04 7.03 -13.11
N LYS A 175 25.60 5.78 -13.14
CA LYS A 175 24.38 5.34 -13.84
C LYS A 175 23.33 4.93 -12.82
N LEU A 176 22.15 5.51 -12.93
CA LEU A 176 21.00 5.09 -12.14
C LEU A 176 20.38 3.85 -12.79
N VAL A 177 20.37 2.73 -12.04
CA VAL A 177 19.89 1.44 -12.52
C VAL A 177 18.54 1.15 -11.87
N GLY A 178 17.46 1.46 -12.58
CA GLY A 178 16.09 1.25 -12.13
C GLY A 178 15.63 -0.18 -12.42
N SER A 179 14.89 -0.77 -11.48
CA SER A 179 14.22 -2.07 -11.63
C SER A 179 13.02 -2.14 -10.67
N SER A 180 12.44 -3.32 -10.44
CA SER A 180 11.53 -3.50 -9.32
C SER A 180 12.31 -3.50 -7.99
N GLU A 181 11.62 -3.30 -6.85
CA GLU A 181 12.23 -3.45 -5.51
C GLU A 181 13.00 -4.77 -5.41
N SER A 182 12.36 -5.88 -5.76
CA SER A 182 13.00 -7.20 -5.71
C SER A 182 14.22 -7.32 -6.64
N GLY A 183 14.17 -6.70 -7.82
CA GLY A 183 15.30 -6.64 -8.75
C GLY A 183 16.48 -5.87 -8.18
N MET A 184 16.23 -4.69 -7.65
CA MET A 184 17.22 -3.85 -6.95
C MET A 184 17.89 -4.60 -5.80
N LEU A 185 17.09 -5.21 -4.92
CA LEU A 185 17.58 -5.93 -3.75
C LEU A 185 18.36 -7.21 -4.11
N ASN A 186 17.95 -7.90 -5.17
CA ASN A 186 18.68 -9.06 -5.69
C ASN A 186 20.04 -8.66 -6.29
N GLU A 187 20.13 -7.51 -6.97
CA GLU A 187 21.43 -7.01 -7.47
C GLU A 187 22.35 -6.64 -6.31
N MET A 188 21.82 -5.94 -5.29
CA MET A 188 22.59 -5.63 -4.08
C MET A 188 23.07 -6.91 -3.39
N ASP A 189 22.22 -7.91 -3.18
CA ASP A 189 22.58 -9.20 -2.56
C ASP A 189 23.72 -9.91 -3.33
N ARG A 190 23.64 -9.90 -4.68
CA ARG A 190 24.71 -10.45 -5.54
C ARG A 190 26.03 -9.71 -5.38
N ASN A 191 25.99 -8.39 -5.26
CA ASN A 191 27.19 -7.58 -5.06
C ASN A 191 27.82 -7.93 -3.70
N LEU A 192 27.03 -7.94 -2.63
CA LEU A 192 27.51 -8.23 -1.27
C LEU A 192 28.10 -9.64 -1.15
N LYS A 193 27.51 -10.65 -1.78
CA LYS A 193 28.05 -12.02 -1.82
C LYS A 193 29.39 -12.15 -2.56
N ARG A 194 29.79 -11.13 -3.30
CA ARG A 194 31.05 -11.05 -4.03
C ARG A 194 32.02 -10.03 -3.42
N ASP A 195 31.74 -9.60 -2.19
CA ASP A 195 32.51 -8.57 -1.47
C ASP A 195 32.62 -7.24 -2.24
N LYS A 196 31.64 -6.94 -3.11
CA LYS A 196 31.56 -5.70 -3.86
C LYS A 196 30.75 -4.65 -3.10
N TRP A 197 31.20 -3.42 -3.20
CA TRP A 197 30.41 -2.30 -2.70
C TRP A 197 29.11 -2.14 -3.47
N SER A 198 28.07 -1.70 -2.77
CA SER A 198 26.77 -1.43 -3.40
C SER A 198 26.24 -0.10 -2.90
N LEU A 199 25.80 0.74 -3.84
CA LEU A 199 25.12 1.99 -3.57
C LEU A 199 23.66 1.82 -4.00
N VAL A 200 22.74 1.97 -3.06
CA VAL A 200 21.32 1.68 -3.27
C VAL A 200 20.45 2.83 -2.78
N ASN A 201 19.38 3.11 -3.50
CA ASN A 201 18.30 3.88 -2.93
C ASN A 201 17.57 3.04 -1.90
N ALA A 202 17.47 3.56 -0.68
CA ALA A 202 16.84 2.86 0.43
C ALA A 202 15.74 3.72 1.03
N TRP A 203 14.80 3.06 1.67
CA TRP A 203 13.78 3.70 2.51
C TRP A 203 13.57 2.92 3.79
N SER A 204 13.16 3.61 4.84
CA SER A 204 12.77 3.01 6.10
C SER A 204 11.37 3.50 6.51
N PRO A 205 10.55 2.64 7.14
CA PRO A 205 10.86 1.27 7.55
C PRO A 205 11.01 0.30 6.37
N HIS A 206 12.02 -0.56 6.41
CA HIS A 206 12.21 -1.62 5.43
C HIS A 206 13.13 -2.72 5.99
N TRP A 207 12.81 -3.97 5.71
CA TRP A 207 13.57 -5.15 6.15
C TRP A 207 15.02 -5.20 5.65
N MET A 208 15.36 -4.44 4.58
CA MET A 208 16.71 -4.44 4.02
C MET A 208 17.79 -4.01 5.03
N PHE A 209 17.46 -3.09 5.94
CA PHE A 209 18.40 -2.61 6.95
C PHE A 209 18.75 -3.69 7.98
N SER A 210 17.80 -4.51 8.37
CA SER A 210 18.03 -5.63 9.28
C SER A 210 18.84 -6.74 8.61
N LYS A 211 18.60 -6.99 7.31
CA LYS A 211 19.26 -8.09 6.60
C LYS A 211 20.72 -7.78 6.24
N TRP A 212 21.03 -6.57 5.81
CA TRP A 212 22.32 -6.24 5.21
C TRP A 212 23.13 -5.18 5.96
N SER A 213 22.66 -4.76 7.15
CA SER A 213 23.33 -3.73 7.95
C SER A 213 23.71 -2.50 7.11
N LEU A 214 22.69 -1.85 6.56
CA LEU A 214 22.87 -0.65 5.72
C LEU A 214 22.97 0.60 6.60
N ARG A 215 23.65 1.61 6.08
CA ARG A 215 23.59 2.98 6.59
C ARG A 215 23.28 3.96 5.47
N TYR A 216 22.51 4.98 5.79
CA TYR A 216 22.33 6.11 4.89
C TYR A 216 23.61 6.92 4.76
N LEU A 217 23.83 7.46 3.57
CA LEU A 217 24.80 8.53 3.38
C LEU A 217 24.20 9.85 3.87
N GLU A 218 25.06 10.72 4.41
CA GLU A 218 24.66 12.09 4.70
C GLU A 218 24.30 12.81 3.38
N ASP A 219 23.23 13.62 3.41
CA ASP A 219 22.76 14.42 2.30
C ASP A 219 22.80 15.91 2.67
N PRO A 220 23.97 16.58 2.62
CA PRO A 220 24.11 17.96 3.03
C PRO A 220 23.23 18.96 2.24
N LYS A 221 22.86 18.61 1.00
CA LYS A 221 21.97 19.45 0.17
C LYS A 221 20.49 19.16 0.39
N GLN A 222 20.19 18.18 1.25
CA GLN A 222 18.80 17.77 1.58
C GLN A 222 17.93 17.45 0.36
N ILE A 223 18.53 16.82 -0.66
CA ILE A 223 17.80 16.44 -1.89
C ILE A 223 16.71 15.41 -1.59
N PHE A 224 17.02 14.46 -0.69
CA PHE A 224 16.07 13.43 -0.25
C PHE A 224 15.15 13.92 0.88
N GLY A 225 15.31 15.16 1.34
CA GLY A 225 14.56 15.70 2.48
C GLY A 225 15.03 15.11 3.82
N GLY A 226 14.10 15.06 4.77
CA GLY A 226 14.32 14.52 6.11
C GLY A 226 13.37 13.35 6.41
N ALA A 227 12.74 13.42 7.59
CA ALA A 227 11.62 12.53 7.91
C ALA A 227 10.44 12.83 6.99
N GLU A 228 9.79 11.77 6.53
CA GLU A 228 8.56 11.84 5.75
C GLU A 228 7.42 11.19 6.50
N GLN A 229 6.21 11.65 6.20
CA GLN A 229 4.98 11.05 6.67
C GLN A 229 4.32 10.28 5.52
N ILE A 230 3.88 9.08 5.80
CA ILE A 230 3.21 8.25 4.83
C ILE A 230 1.71 8.36 5.07
N HIS A 231 1.02 9.01 4.12
CA HIS A 231 -0.40 9.33 4.20
C HIS A 231 -1.27 8.34 3.46
N ALA A 232 -2.49 8.14 3.97
CA ALA A 232 -3.59 7.61 3.18
C ALA A 232 -4.28 8.78 2.47
N MET A 233 -4.28 8.75 1.13
CA MET A 233 -4.99 9.74 0.32
C MET A 233 -6.18 9.08 -0.37
N ALA A 234 -7.32 9.76 -0.37
CA ALA A 234 -8.53 9.34 -1.05
C ALA A 234 -8.90 10.30 -2.18
N ARG A 235 -9.76 9.85 -3.10
CA ARG A 235 -10.41 10.73 -4.07
C ARG A 235 -11.35 11.71 -3.37
N LYS A 236 -11.58 12.87 -3.95
CA LYS A 236 -12.51 13.85 -3.42
C LYS A 236 -13.92 13.27 -3.27
N GLY A 237 -14.58 13.55 -2.15
CA GLY A 237 -15.92 13.07 -1.79
C GLY A 237 -15.93 11.70 -1.11
N PHE A 238 -14.78 11.00 -1.04
CA PHE A 238 -14.70 9.66 -0.46
C PHE A 238 -15.15 9.62 1.01
N SER A 239 -14.71 10.57 1.83
CA SER A 239 -15.06 10.62 3.26
C SER A 239 -16.57 10.81 3.51
N GLN A 240 -17.30 11.41 2.57
CA GLN A 240 -18.74 11.54 2.65
C GLN A 240 -19.46 10.27 2.22
N GLU A 241 -18.95 9.57 1.22
CA GLU A 241 -19.52 8.32 0.70
C GLU A 241 -19.19 7.11 1.57
N HIS A 242 -18.01 7.10 2.22
CA HIS A 242 -17.50 6.00 3.05
C HIS A 242 -16.93 6.50 4.40
N PRO A 243 -17.77 7.14 5.25
CA PRO A 243 -17.30 7.78 6.48
C PRO A 243 -16.64 6.82 7.48
N GLU A 244 -17.11 5.55 7.52
CA GLU A 244 -16.53 4.51 8.38
C GLU A 244 -15.14 4.07 7.91
N VAL A 245 -14.90 4.01 6.61
CA VAL A 245 -13.59 3.67 6.03
C VAL A 245 -12.63 4.83 6.18
N ALA A 246 -13.10 6.07 5.95
CA ALA A 246 -12.32 7.28 6.14
C ALA A 246 -11.90 7.42 7.62
N TYR A 247 -12.81 7.17 8.55
CA TYR A 247 -12.51 7.16 9.98
C TYR A 247 -11.43 6.13 10.33
N PHE A 248 -11.54 4.90 9.79
CA PHE A 248 -10.52 3.87 9.99
C PHE A 248 -9.15 4.37 9.55
N PHE A 249 -9.00 4.90 8.33
CA PHE A 249 -7.69 5.37 7.85
C PHE A 249 -7.15 6.56 8.63
N ALA A 250 -8.02 7.44 9.14
CA ALA A 250 -7.61 8.54 10.03
C ALA A 250 -7.03 8.07 11.38
N HIS A 251 -7.33 6.83 11.79
CA HIS A 251 -6.86 6.24 13.06
C HIS A 251 -5.94 5.03 12.84
N PHE A 252 -5.78 4.57 11.61
CA PHE A 252 -4.90 3.47 11.27
C PHE A 252 -3.45 3.91 11.35
N SER A 253 -2.69 3.30 12.24
CA SER A 253 -1.26 3.56 12.37
C SER A 253 -0.49 2.25 12.59
N LEU A 254 0.70 2.19 12.04
CA LEU A 254 1.62 1.06 12.20
C LEU A 254 2.93 1.53 12.83
N PRO A 255 3.33 1.00 14.02
CA PRO A 255 4.66 1.21 14.53
C PRO A 255 5.70 0.72 13.54
N GLN A 256 6.76 1.48 13.33
CA GLN A 256 7.83 1.14 12.39
C GLN A 256 8.43 -0.25 12.67
N ALA A 257 8.69 -0.57 13.95
CA ALA A 257 9.24 -1.87 14.33
C ALA A 257 8.31 -3.04 13.96
N ASP A 258 7.00 -2.86 14.11
CA ASP A 258 6.01 -3.87 13.73
C ASP A 258 5.99 -4.07 12.22
N LEU A 259 6.02 -2.97 11.45
CA LEU A 259 6.03 -3.01 9.99
C LEU A 259 7.30 -3.70 9.45
N GLU A 260 8.48 -3.39 10.00
CA GLU A 260 9.74 -4.06 9.67
C GLU A 260 9.70 -5.56 9.97
N ALA A 261 9.21 -5.94 11.16
CA ALA A 261 9.05 -7.34 11.56
C ALA A 261 8.09 -8.10 10.64
N LEU A 262 6.97 -7.47 10.26
CA LEU A 262 5.99 -8.06 9.34
C LEU A 262 6.57 -8.27 7.93
N MET A 263 7.31 -7.30 7.41
CA MET A 263 8.01 -7.45 6.14
C MET A 263 9.04 -8.59 6.17
N MET A 264 9.77 -8.77 7.29
CA MET A 264 10.68 -9.92 7.46
C MET A 264 9.91 -11.25 7.48
N GLN A 265 8.82 -11.35 8.26
CA GLN A 265 7.98 -12.55 8.31
C GLN A 265 7.35 -12.87 6.95
N ALA A 266 6.93 -11.85 6.19
CA ALA A 266 6.40 -12.02 4.85
C ALA A 266 7.42 -12.65 3.90
N ARG A 267 8.69 -12.30 4.01
CA ARG A 267 9.77 -12.91 3.23
C ARG A 267 10.07 -14.35 3.59
N GLU A 268 9.92 -14.71 4.86
CA GLU A 268 10.15 -16.07 5.37
C GLU A 268 8.96 -17.00 5.08
N SER A 269 7.79 -16.42 4.79
CA SER A 269 6.57 -17.17 4.50
C SER A 269 5.80 -16.56 3.33
N THR A 270 4.78 -15.76 3.62
CA THR A 270 4.03 -14.91 2.67
C THR A 270 3.44 -13.71 3.42
N ALA A 271 3.19 -12.61 2.71
CA ALA A 271 2.54 -11.44 3.30
C ALA A 271 1.17 -11.78 3.90
N ASP A 272 0.39 -12.66 3.25
CA ASP A 272 -0.92 -13.06 3.77
C ASP A 272 -0.83 -13.80 5.12
N LYS A 273 0.15 -14.69 5.28
CA LYS A 273 0.37 -15.40 6.55
C LYS A 273 0.86 -14.47 7.65
N ALA A 274 1.81 -13.59 7.34
CA ALA A 274 2.33 -12.63 8.30
C ALA A 274 1.23 -11.66 8.77
N VAL A 275 0.45 -11.12 7.83
CA VAL A 275 -0.69 -10.24 8.11
C VAL A 275 -1.75 -10.93 8.95
N ALA A 276 -2.15 -12.16 8.58
CA ALA A 276 -3.17 -12.90 9.33
C ALA A 276 -2.75 -13.18 10.79
N ALA A 277 -1.48 -13.59 11.00
CA ALA A 277 -0.95 -13.83 12.33
C ALA A 277 -0.88 -12.54 13.18
N TYR A 278 -0.38 -11.46 12.61
CA TYR A 278 -0.29 -10.18 13.30
C TYR A 278 -1.68 -9.59 13.62
N TYR A 279 -2.60 -9.63 12.67
CA TYR A 279 -3.96 -9.17 12.87
C TYR A 279 -4.65 -9.93 14.00
N ALA A 280 -4.55 -11.27 14.03
CA ALA A 280 -5.12 -12.09 15.08
C ALA A 280 -4.55 -11.75 16.46
N ALA A 281 -3.24 -11.51 16.57
CA ALA A 281 -2.56 -11.15 17.82
C ALA A 281 -2.90 -9.72 18.30
N ASN A 282 -3.31 -8.82 17.39
CA ASN A 282 -3.56 -7.40 17.67
C ASN A 282 -5.01 -6.98 17.46
N LYS A 283 -5.96 -7.91 17.47
CA LYS A 283 -7.36 -7.68 17.12
C LYS A 283 -7.99 -6.51 17.88
N ALA A 284 -7.79 -6.43 19.19
CA ALA A 284 -8.32 -5.35 20.02
C ALA A 284 -7.79 -3.97 19.61
N ARG A 285 -6.53 -3.87 19.15
CA ARG A 285 -5.96 -2.64 18.63
C ARG A 285 -6.68 -2.20 17.34
N PHE A 286 -6.93 -3.14 16.43
CA PHE A 286 -7.67 -2.83 15.20
C PHE A 286 -9.13 -2.44 15.49
N GLU A 287 -9.80 -3.12 16.45
CA GLU A 287 -11.13 -2.73 16.90
C GLU A 287 -11.20 -1.27 17.36
N GLY A 288 -10.19 -0.79 18.07
CA GLY A 288 -10.08 0.60 18.52
C GLY A 288 -9.91 1.64 17.44
N MET A 289 -9.61 1.22 16.18
CA MET A 289 -9.49 2.12 15.02
C MET A 289 -10.83 2.39 14.32
N PHE A 290 -11.92 1.77 14.78
CA PHE A 290 -13.26 1.97 14.22
C PHE A 290 -14.15 2.76 15.18
N ASN A 291 -14.99 3.64 14.63
CA ASN A 291 -16.01 4.33 15.44
C ASN A 291 -17.23 3.42 15.60
N PRO A 292 -17.60 3.03 16.84
CA PRO A 292 -18.73 2.13 17.08
C PRO A 292 -20.07 2.67 16.56
N GLU A 293 -20.27 4.01 16.59
CA GLU A 293 -21.49 4.64 16.07
C GLU A 293 -21.60 4.54 14.56
N LEU A 294 -20.48 4.70 13.83
CA LEU A 294 -20.46 4.53 12.38
C LEU A 294 -20.66 3.07 12.00
N VAL A 295 -20.01 2.14 12.71
CA VAL A 295 -20.14 0.68 12.45
C VAL A 295 -21.58 0.22 12.66
N SER A 296 -22.31 0.78 13.65
CA SER A 296 -23.70 0.39 13.91
C SER A 296 -24.68 0.78 12.78
N ARG A 297 -24.35 1.82 12.00
CA ARG A 297 -25.16 2.29 10.86
C ARG A 297 -25.00 1.44 9.60
N THR A 298 -23.96 0.61 9.55
CA THR A 298 -23.60 -0.20 8.38
C THR A 298 -24.03 -1.66 8.50
N ARG A 299 -24.60 -2.06 9.65
CA ARG A 299 -25.19 -3.37 9.94
C ARG A 299 -26.71 -3.33 9.72
#